data_03203c1706efcd550eef6aa5b93941d1
#
_entry.id   03203c1706efcd550eef6aa5b93941d1
#
_cell.length_a   1.000
_cell.length_b   1.000
_cell.length_c   1.000
_cell.angle_alpha   90.00
_cell.angle_beta   90.00
_cell.angle_gamma   90.00
#
_symmetry.space_group_name_H-M   'P 1'
#
loop_
_entity.id
_entity.type
_entity.pdbx_description
1 polymer ?
#
loop_
_entity_poly.entity_id
_entity_poly.type
_entity_poly.pdbx_seq_one_letter_code
_entity_poly.pdbx_strand_id
1 'polypeptide(L)'
;MPAETVSDNVETLINLALAEDFGSGDVTSTYFVPEHLTARAILTPRKKGVLSGVNVAAEVFRKVDPTLKVEVYLHDGEAVAPGAVVMLIEGSARSILGAERTALNFIQRLSGVATLTRQYVKAVSHTSARILDTRKTTPGYRLLEKAAVLHGGGTNHRMGLYDRAMVKDNHLMTDGNTEHLQECINRLRQEKPGVEIQLEADTLEQVGNFLKLEGVDHILLDNMTPEMLKQAVAMRGGRTTPLLEASGGVHLDTVAAIAESGVDFVSVGFGEENKARPVKIFEQHGA
;
A
#
# COMPACT_ATOMS: atom_id res chain seq x y z
N MET A 1 5.53 -20.41 11.76
CA MET A 1 4.19 -19.92 11.42
C MET A 1 3.81 -20.58 10.11
N PRO A 2 2.58 -21.04 9.87
CA PRO A 2 2.21 -21.56 8.56
C PRO A 2 2.36 -20.46 7.53
N ALA A 3 2.84 -20.79 6.32
CA ALA A 3 2.93 -19.87 5.20
C ALA A 3 1.53 -19.29 4.96
N GLU A 4 1.40 -17.95 5.02
CA GLU A 4 0.15 -17.28 4.64
C GLU A 4 -0.15 -17.66 3.18
N THR A 5 -1.28 -18.30 2.97
CA THR A 5 -1.76 -18.65 1.64
C THR A 5 -1.97 -17.39 0.83
N VAL A 6 -1.34 -17.33 -0.33
CA VAL A 6 -1.54 -16.25 -1.31
C VAL A 6 -3.02 -16.25 -1.74
N SER A 7 -3.69 -15.10 -1.68
CA SER A 7 -5.10 -15.01 -2.07
C SER A 7 -5.28 -15.26 -3.57
N ASP A 8 -6.44 -15.76 -3.99
CA ASP A 8 -6.77 -16.07 -5.40
C ASP A 8 -6.48 -14.91 -6.36
N ASN A 9 -6.70 -13.67 -5.93
CA ASN A 9 -6.41 -12.48 -6.72
C ASN A 9 -4.89 -12.28 -6.95
N VAL A 10 -4.08 -12.54 -5.93
CA VAL A 10 -2.61 -12.44 -6.03
C VAL A 10 -2.07 -13.58 -6.88
N GLU A 11 -2.63 -14.78 -6.74
CA GLU A 11 -2.28 -15.91 -7.58
C GLU A 11 -2.57 -15.65 -9.07
N THR A 12 -3.73 -15.08 -9.38
CA THR A 12 -4.09 -14.66 -10.74
C THR A 12 -3.09 -13.65 -11.30
N LEU A 13 -2.67 -12.68 -10.49
CA LEU A 13 -1.68 -11.67 -10.88
C LEU A 13 -0.29 -12.29 -11.14
N ILE A 14 0.14 -13.24 -10.32
CA ILE A 14 1.40 -13.97 -10.54
C ILE A 14 1.33 -14.74 -11.85
N ASN A 15 0.24 -15.46 -12.11
CA ASN A 15 0.06 -16.23 -13.33
C ASN A 15 0.08 -15.34 -14.57
N LEU A 16 -0.56 -14.16 -14.50
CA LEU A 16 -0.55 -13.18 -15.59
C LEU A 16 0.87 -12.66 -15.86
N ALA A 17 1.61 -12.30 -14.80
CA ALA A 17 2.98 -11.80 -14.92
C ALA A 17 3.95 -12.85 -15.48
N LEU A 18 3.79 -14.12 -15.08
CA LEU A 18 4.56 -15.22 -15.64
C LEU A 18 4.21 -15.47 -17.12
N ALA A 19 2.92 -15.42 -17.47
CA ALA A 19 2.49 -15.56 -18.87
C ALA A 19 3.03 -14.43 -19.78
N GLU A 20 3.09 -13.19 -19.24
CA GLU A 20 3.66 -12.03 -19.94
C GLU A 20 5.16 -12.23 -20.22
N ASP A 21 5.92 -12.74 -19.24
CA ASP A 21 7.38 -12.86 -19.35
C ASP A 21 7.81 -14.11 -20.16
N PHE A 22 7.15 -15.23 -19.94
CA PHE A 22 7.47 -16.48 -20.63
C PHE A 22 6.96 -16.55 -22.07
N GLY A 23 5.75 -16.02 -22.34
CA GLY A 23 5.12 -16.18 -23.66
C GLY A 23 5.12 -17.64 -24.13
N SER A 24 5.85 -17.90 -25.24
CA SER A 24 6.01 -19.25 -25.79
C SER A 24 7.16 -20.05 -25.18
N GLY A 25 7.91 -19.50 -24.22
CA GLY A 25 9.01 -20.13 -23.50
C GLY A 25 10.28 -19.27 -23.42
N ASP A 26 11.16 -19.59 -22.47
CA ASP A 26 12.47 -18.93 -22.32
C ASP A 26 13.45 -19.45 -23.37
N VAL A 27 13.56 -18.71 -24.48
CA VAL A 27 14.46 -19.04 -25.59
C VAL A 27 15.92 -19.09 -25.14
N THR A 28 16.34 -18.18 -24.25
CA THR A 28 17.73 -18.08 -23.82
C THR A 28 18.12 -19.31 -22.99
N SER A 29 17.38 -19.58 -21.92
CA SER A 29 17.71 -20.72 -21.05
C SER A 29 17.54 -22.04 -21.76
N THR A 30 16.56 -22.19 -22.66
CA THR A 30 16.34 -23.41 -23.41
C THR A 30 17.53 -23.79 -24.28
N TYR A 31 18.17 -22.83 -24.93
CA TYR A 31 19.26 -23.09 -25.89
C TYR A 31 20.67 -22.94 -25.30
N PHE A 32 20.86 -22.11 -24.28
CA PHE A 32 22.19 -21.78 -23.77
C PHE A 32 22.52 -22.36 -22.38
N VAL A 33 21.51 -22.85 -21.64
CA VAL A 33 21.72 -23.47 -20.33
C VAL A 33 21.48 -24.98 -20.44
N PRO A 34 22.42 -25.84 -20.05
CA PRO A 34 22.23 -27.31 -20.05
C PRO A 34 21.02 -27.68 -19.17
N GLU A 35 20.19 -28.63 -19.65
CA GLU A 35 18.96 -29.02 -18.95
C GLU A 35 19.24 -29.61 -17.55
N HIS A 36 20.31 -30.34 -17.41
CA HIS A 36 20.72 -31.01 -16.16
C HIS A 36 21.45 -30.07 -15.19
N LEU A 37 21.71 -28.82 -15.59
CA LEU A 37 22.44 -27.88 -14.74
C LEU A 37 21.57 -27.45 -13.55
N THR A 38 22.11 -27.64 -12.35
CA THR A 38 21.55 -27.08 -11.12
C THR A 38 22.33 -25.85 -10.69
N ALA A 39 21.64 -24.92 -10.01
CA ALA A 39 22.23 -23.70 -9.50
C ALA A 39 21.72 -23.38 -8.09
N ARG A 40 22.46 -22.52 -7.42
CA ARG A 40 22.12 -21.92 -6.15
C ARG A 40 22.07 -20.39 -6.32
N ALA A 41 20.94 -19.78 -6.05
CA ALA A 41 20.76 -18.35 -6.14
C ALA A 41 20.43 -17.76 -4.78
N ILE A 42 20.98 -16.57 -4.49
CA ILE A 42 20.76 -15.85 -3.23
C ILE A 42 20.16 -14.47 -3.57
N LEU A 43 19.04 -14.14 -2.94
CA LEU A 43 18.40 -12.85 -3.07
C LEU A 43 18.88 -11.95 -1.93
N THR A 44 19.54 -10.83 -2.31
CA THR A 44 20.11 -9.88 -1.36
C THR A 44 19.73 -8.44 -1.71
N PRO A 45 19.44 -7.55 -0.71
CA PRO A 45 19.19 -6.14 -0.95
C PRO A 45 20.50 -5.40 -1.26
N ARG A 46 20.45 -4.45 -2.19
CA ARG A 46 21.54 -3.50 -2.47
C ARG A 46 21.50 -2.22 -1.64
N LYS A 47 20.33 -1.91 -1.05
CA LYS A 47 20.10 -0.69 -0.27
C LYS A 47 19.36 -1.03 1.02
N LYS A 48 19.45 -0.13 2.00
CA LYS A 48 18.60 -0.18 3.20
C LYS A 48 17.14 0.06 2.81
N GLY A 49 16.23 -0.69 3.43
CA GLY A 49 14.79 -0.57 3.20
C GLY A 49 13.97 -1.46 4.10
N VAL A 50 12.69 -1.60 3.76
CA VAL A 50 11.73 -2.50 4.39
C VAL A 50 11.28 -3.50 3.34
N LEU A 51 11.31 -4.78 3.68
CA LEU A 51 10.86 -5.85 2.79
C LEU A 51 9.34 -5.86 2.64
N SER A 52 8.90 -6.11 1.42
CA SER A 52 7.52 -6.46 1.10
C SER A 52 7.44 -7.23 -0.21
N GLY A 53 6.60 -8.27 -0.25
CA GLY A 53 6.46 -9.16 -1.40
C GLY A 53 7.42 -10.34 -1.39
N VAL A 54 8.03 -10.67 -0.27
CA VAL A 54 8.91 -11.85 -0.13
C VAL A 54 8.15 -13.13 -0.40
N ASN A 55 6.95 -13.29 0.19
CA ASN A 55 6.11 -14.46 -0.04
C ASN A 55 5.64 -14.56 -1.50
N VAL A 56 5.32 -13.42 -2.13
CA VAL A 56 4.95 -13.36 -3.55
C VAL A 56 6.12 -13.80 -4.43
N ALA A 57 7.34 -13.31 -4.16
CA ALA A 57 8.53 -13.70 -4.90
C ALA A 57 8.85 -15.19 -4.73
N ALA A 58 8.70 -15.74 -3.52
CA ALA A 58 8.88 -17.17 -3.27
C ALA A 58 7.86 -18.02 -4.06
N GLU A 59 6.61 -17.54 -4.13
CA GLU A 59 5.55 -18.23 -4.89
C GLU A 59 5.80 -18.19 -6.39
N VAL A 60 6.35 -17.11 -6.94
CA VAL A 60 6.77 -17.04 -8.35
C VAL A 60 7.75 -18.18 -8.68
N PHE A 61 8.78 -18.40 -7.84
CA PHE A 61 9.73 -19.50 -8.05
C PHE A 61 9.03 -20.87 -8.01
N ARG A 62 8.16 -21.12 -7.02
CA ARG A 62 7.43 -22.38 -6.88
C ARG A 62 6.46 -22.65 -8.03
N LYS A 63 5.85 -21.60 -8.60
CA LYS A 63 4.95 -21.74 -9.75
C LYS A 63 5.68 -22.06 -11.04
N VAL A 64 6.89 -21.52 -11.23
CA VAL A 64 7.72 -21.86 -12.39
C VAL A 64 8.20 -23.30 -12.30
N ASP A 65 8.62 -23.74 -11.11
CA ASP A 65 9.09 -25.11 -10.89
C ASP A 65 8.87 -25.51 -9.42
N PRO A 66 7.89 -26.38 -9.15
CA PRO A 66 7.60 -26.83 -7.78
C PRO A 66 8.70 -27.69 -7.15
N THR A 67 9.69 -28.12 -7.92
CA THR A 67 10.84 -28.89 -7.41
C THR A 67 11.95 -27.98 -6.85
N LEU A 68 11.89 -26.67 -7.10
CA LEU A 68 12.85 -25.72 -6.53
C LEU A 68 12.73 -25.69 -5.01
N LYS A 69 13.88 -25.77 -4.35
CA LYS A 69 13.98 -25.56 -2.91
C LYS A 69 14.09 -24.06 -2.65
N VAL A 70 13.07 -23.46 -2.03
CA VAL A 70 13.00 -22.03 -1.73
C VAL A 70 12.97 -21.84 -0.21
N GLU A 71 14.06 -21.32 0.33
CA GLU A 71 14.22 -21.01 1.76
C GLU A 71 14.17 -19.50 1.98
N VAL A 72 13.21 -19.03 2.79
CA VAL A 72 13.04 -17.63 3.14
C VAL A 72 13.65 -17.39 4.52
N TYR A 73 14.58 -16.44 4.63
CA TYR A 73 15.27 -16.09 5.87
C TYR A 73 14.77 -14.78 6.49
N LEU A 74 14.33 -13.83 5.66
CA LEU A 74 13.77 -12.55 6.11
C LEU A 74 12.38 -12.37 5.51
N HIS A 75 11.48 -11.77 6.30
CA HIS A 75 10.05 -11.69 6.00
C HIS A 75 9.60 -10.26 5.69
N ASP A 76 8.38 -10.16 5.18
CA ASP A 76 7.72 -8.87 4.93
C ASP A 76 7.61 -8.06 6.23
N GLY A 77 7.85 -6.73 6.12
CA GLY A 77 7.90 -5.80 7.26
C GLY A 77 9.27 -5.67 7.93
N GLU A 78 10.22 -6.59 7.68
CA GLU A 78 11.55 -6.51 8.26
C GLU A 78 12.40 -5.42 7.59
N ALA A 79 13.20 -4.73 8.40
CA ALA A 79 14.19 -3.78 7.91
C ALA A 79 15.43 -4.52 7.43
N VAL A 80 15.96 -4.11 6.29
CA VAL A 80 17.14 -4.74 5.67
C VAL A 80 18.24 -3.75 5.34
N ALA A 81 19.46 -4.28 5.26
CA ALA A 81 20.66 -3.58 4.83
C ALA A 81 21.38 -4.38 3.73
N PRO A 82 22.26 -3.75 2.93
CA PRO A 82 23.05 -4.44 1.91
C PRO A 82 23.78 -5.66 2.47
N GLY A 83 23.72 -6.76 1.72
CA GLY A 83 24.38 -8.03 2.07
C GLY A 83 23.55 -8.96 2.96
N ALA A 84 22.37 -8.54 3.46
CA ALA A 84 21.45 -9.46 4.14
C ALA A 84 20.94 -10.51 3.17
N VAL A 85 20.85 -11.76 3.59
CA VAL A 85 20.27 -12.83 2.79
C VAL A 85 18.76 -12.87 3.05
N VAL A 86 17.97 -12.59 2.02
CA VAL A 86 16.50 -12.61 2.10
C VAL A 86 15.96 -14.01 1.79
N MET A 87 16.49 -14.62 0.74
CA MET A 87 16.00 -15.89 0.23
C MET A 87 17.13 -16.66 -0.45
N LEU A 88 17.11 -17.98 -0.30
CA LEU A 88 17.95 -18.92 -1.02
C LEU A 88 17.07 -19.78 -1.93
N ILE A 89 17.48 -19.96 -3.17
CA ILE A 89 16.79 -20.81 -4.16
C ILE A 89 17.78 -21.82 -4.71
N GLU A 90 17.44 -23.10 -4.68
CA GLU A 90 18.29 -24.19 -5.20
C GLU A 90 17.47 -25.08 -6.12
N GLY A 91 18.07 -25.52 -7.25
CA GLY A 91 17.47 -26.46 -8.19
C GLY A 91 17.86 -26.20 -9.64
N SER A 92 16.95 -26.42 -10.58
CA SER A 92 17.20 -26.23 -12.01
C SER A 92 17.64 -24.80 -12.32
N ALA A 93 18.78 -24.63 -12.96
CA ALA A 93 19.30 -23.33 -13.37
C ALA A 93 18.35 -22.62 -14.36
N ARG A 94 17.71 -23.37 -15.28
CA ARG A 94 16.71 -22.82 -16.21
C ARG A 94 15.51 -22.26 -15.47
N SER A 95 14.98 -23.01 -14.50
CA SER A 95 13.81 -22.59 -13.72
C SER A 95 14.10 -21.33 -12.87
N ILE A 96 15.28 -21.29 -12.25
CA ILE A 96 15.71 -20.12 -11.45
C ILE A 96 15.82 -18.87 -12.33
N LEU A 97 16.50 -18.97 -13.48
CA LEU A 97 16.68 -17.85 -14.42
C LEU A 97 15.34 -17.37 -14.99
N GLY A 98 14.45 -18.28 -15.35
CA GLY A 98 13.12 -17.94 -15.87
C GLY A 98 12.23 -17.24 -14.85
N ALA A 99 12.28 -17.62 -13.57
CA ALA A 99 11.48 -17.01 -12.50
C ALA A 99 12.02 -15.64 -12.02
N GLU A 100 13.34 -15.44 -12.15
CA GLU A 100 14.08 -14.34 -11.51
C GLU A 100 13.45 -12.98 -11.73
N ARG A 101 13.24 -12.59 -12.99
CA ARG A 101 12.81 -11.23 -13.33
C ARG A 101 11.43 -10.92 -12.76
N THR A 102 10.49 -11.83 -12.92
CA THR A 102 9.14 -11.69 -12.38
C THR A 102 9.15 -11.59 -10.85
N ALA A 103 9.89 -12.46 -10.16
CA ALA A 103 10.04 -12.43 -8.71
C ALA A 103 10.65 -11.09 -8.23
N LEU A 104 11.70 -10.62 -8.89
CA LEU A 104 12.35 -9.34 -8.58
C LEU A 104 11.44 -8.14 -8.82
N ASN A 105 10.61 -8.16 -9.87
CA ASN A 105 9.68 -7.07 -10.16
C ASN A 105 8.66 -6.89 -9.02
N PHE A 106 8.10 -7.99 -8.49
CA PHE A 106 7.19 -7.92 -7.34
C PHE A 106 7.88 -7.38 -6.09
N ILE A 107 8.96 -8.03 -5.65
CA ILE A 107 9.59 -7.68 -4.37
C ILE A 107 10.22 -6.28 -4.37
N GLN A 108 10.81 -5.84 -5.50
CA GLN A 108 11.39 -4.51 -5.63
C GLN A 108 10.32 -3.42 -5.55
N ARG A 109 9.21 -3.59 -6.26
CA ARG A 109 8.12 -2.62 -6.24
C ARG A 109 7.50 -2.51 -4.85
N LEU A 110 7.14 -3.63 -4.26
CA LEU A 110 6.46 -3.66 -2.97
C LEU A 110 7.37 -3.18 -1.83
N SER A 111 8.64 -3.59 -1.83
CA SER A 111 9.61 -3.08 -0.86
C SER A 111 9.88 -1.58 -1.04
N GLY A 112 9.76 -1.06 -2.27
CA GLY A 112 9.80 0.39 -2.53
C GLY A 112 8.66 1.13 -1.84
N VAL A 113 7.42 0.63 -1.96
CA VAL A 113 6.24 1.18 -1.26
C VAL A 113 6.41 1.10 0.25
N ALA A 114 6.79 -0.06 0.80
CA ALA A 114 6.99 -0.25 2.23
C ALA A 114 8.09 0.67 2.79
N THR A 115 9.20 0.82 2.06
CA THR A 115 10.31 1.69 2.47
C THR A 115 9.91 3.16 2.48
N LEU A 116 9.18 3.62 1.46
CA LEU A 116 8.66 4.98 1.40
C LEU A 116 7.66 5.23 2.54
N THR A 117 6.72 4.30 2.76
CA THR A 117 5.77 4.38 3.87
C THR A 117 6.47 4.51 5.22
N ARG A 118 7.53 3.73 5.46
CA ARG A 118 8.34 3.82 6.69
C ARG A 118 8.94 5.21 6.88
N GLN A 119 9.33 5.90 5.81
CA GLN A 119 9.86 7.28 5.90
C GLN A 119 8.77 8.25 6.38
N TYR A 120 7.56 8.16 5.82
CA TYR A 120 6.41 8.98 6.26
C TYR A 120 6.02 8.69 7.71
N VAL A 121 5.89 7.41 8.08
CA VAL A 121 5.60 7.00 9.45
C VAL A 121 6.64 7.54 10.43
N LYS A 122 7.91 7.48 10.07
CA LYS A 122 8.99 8.04 10.89
C LYS A 122 8.90 9.56 11.00
N ALA A 123 8.56 10.25 9.91
CA ALA A 123 8.45 11.71 9.89
C ALA A 123 7.35 12.25 10.83
N VAL A 124 6.29 11.46 11.08
CA VAL A 124 5.18 11.84 11.97
C VAL A 124 5.23 11.19 13.34
N SER A 125 6.24 10.40 13.65
CA SER A 125 6.32 9.56 14.87
C SER A 125 6.30 10.33 16.19
N HIS A 126 6.52 11.64 16.16
CA HIS A 126 6.45 12.53 17.32
C HIS A 126 5.02 13.08 17.57
N THR A 127 4.05 12.70 16.74
CA THR A 127 2.63 13.08 16.84
C THR A 127 1.75 11.85 17.05
N SER A 128 0.44 12.05 17.25
CA SER A 128 -0.56 10.98 17.30
C SER A 128 -1.11 10.60 15.91
N ALA A 129 -0.80 11.36 14.87
CA ALA A 129 -1.30 11.14 13.53
C ALA A 129 -0.77 9.83 12.92
N ARG A 130 -1.64 9.13 12.20
CA ARG A 130 -1.30 7.90 11.48
C ARG A 130 -1.30 8.14 9.97
N ILE A 131 -0.38 7.50 9.27
CA ILE A 131 -0.27 7.56 7.80
C ILE A 131 -1.22 6.56 7.19
N LEU A 132 -2.10 7.03 6.30
CA LEU A 132 -3.00 6.20 5.48
C LEU A 132 -2.52 6.08 4.05
N ASP A 133 -2.82 4.96 3.43
CA ASP A 133 -2.79 4.82 1.97
C ASP A 133 -4.04 5.42 1.30
N THR A 134 -4.16 5.24 0.01
CA THR A 134 -5.31 5.66 -0.80
C THR A 134 -5.74 4.57 -1.77
N ARG A 135 -6.78 4.83 -2.57
CA ARG A 135 -7.15 3.99 -3.72
C ARG A 135 -6.36 4.29 -5.00
N LYS A 136 -5.45 5.27 -4.98
CA LYS A 136 -4.55 5.62 -6.09
C LYS A 136 -3.41 4.61 -6.18
N THR A 137 -3.75 3.39 -6.57
CA THR A 137 -2.85 2.23 -6.69
C THR A 137 -2.68 1.85 -8.15
N THR A 138 -1.61 1.10 -8.45
CA THR A 138 -1.45 0.47 -9.75
C THR A 138 -2.63 -0.49 -10.00
N PRO A 139 -3.29 -0.42 -11.17
CA PRO A 139 -4.38 -1.34 -11.48
C PRO A 139 -3.97 -2.80 -11.29
N GLY A 140 -4.82 -3.58 -10.60
CA GLY A 140 -4.56 -4.97 -10.24
C GLY A 140 -3.65 -5.18 -9.02
N TYR A 141 -2.85 -4.21 -8.61
CA TYR A 141 -1.86 -4.33 -7.52
C TYR A 141 -2.37 -3.90 -6.14
N ARG A 142 -3.63 -3.46 -6.01
CA ARG A 142 -4.12 -2.81 -4.77
C ARG A 142 -3.91 -3.64 -3.51
N LEU A 143 -4.21 -4.93 -3.53
CA LEU A 143 -3.99 -5.81 -2.37
C LEU A 143 -2.53 -5.81 -1.93
N LEU A 144 -1.61 -5.93 -2.88
CA LEU A 144 -0.18 -5.99 -2.62
C LEU A 144 0.38 -4.63 -2.18
N GLU A 145 -0.01 -3.52 -2.84
CA GLU A 145 0.45 -2.19 -2.46
C GLU A 145 -0.06 -1.79 -1.07
N LYS A 146 -1.32 -2.14 -0.72
CA LYS A 146 -1.86 -1.91 0.62
C LYS A 146 -1.18 -2.79 1.69
N ALA A 147 -0.87 -4.03 1.38
CA ALA A 147 -0.05 -4.87 2.27
C ALA A 147 1.34 -4.26 2.48
N ALA A 148 1.96 -3.73 1.42
CA ALA A 148 3.25 -3.06 1.51
C ALA A 148 3.21 -1.80 2.40
N VAL A 149 2.10 -1.05 2.40
CA VAL A 149 1.89 0.07 3.33
C VAL A 149 1.86 -0.41 4.79
N LEU A 150 1.16 -1.51 5.10
CA LEU A 150 1.18 -2.10 6.44
C LEU A 150 2.59 -2.55 6.85
N HIS A 151 3.34 -3.20 5.95
CA HIS A 151 4.73 -3.60 6.18
C HIS A 151 5.63 -2.38 6.46
N GLY A 152 5.34 -1.24 5.84
CA GLY A 152 5.98 0.04 6.14
C GLY A 152 5.63 0.64 7.49
N GLY A 153 4.57 0.15 8.16
CA GLY A 153 4.04 0.66 9.43
C GLY A 153 2.94 1.70 9.27
N GLY A 154 2.43 1.88 8.05
CA GLY A 154 1.24 2.69 7.76
C GLY A 154 -0.06 1.95 8.10
N THR A 155 -1.17 2.56 7.76
CA THR A 155 -2.54 2.05 7.98
C THR A 155 -3.29 2.06 6.65
N ASN A 156 -4.17 1.10 6.42
CA ASN A 156 -4.96 1.08 5.19
C ASN A 156 -6.21 1.96 5.32
N HIS A 157 -6.44 2.78 4.31
CA HIS A 157 -7.74 3.37 4.01
C HIS A 157 -8.64 2.31 3.34
N ARG A 158 -9.89 2.65 3.00
CA ARG A 158 -10.83 1.73 2.33
C ARG A 158 -10.19 0.99 1.15
N MET A 159 -10.58 -0.28 1.00
CA MET A 159 -10.12 -1.13 -0.10
C MET A 159 -10.81 -0.79 -1.42
N GLY A 160 -12.10 -0.49 -1.37
CA GLY A 160 -12.91 -0.27 -2.57
C GLY A 160 -13.98 0.79 -2.39
N LEU A 161 -15.09 0.60 -3.11
CA LEU A 161 -16.29 1.44 -3.00
C LEU A 161 -17.32 0.83 -2.03
N TYR A 162 -17.05 -0.34 -1.52
CA TYR A 162 -17.98 -1.19 -0.79
C TYR A 162 -17.78 -1.19 0.74
N ASP A 163 -16.61 -0.77 1.23
CA ASP A 163 -16.20 -0.89 2.63
C ASP A 163 -16.18 0.44 3.41
N ARG A 164 -16.27 1.60 2.72
CA ARG A 164 -16.49 2.92 3.32
C ARG A 164 -17.19 3.84 2.33
N ALA A 165 -18.26 4.48 2.75
CA ALA A 165 -18.89 5.55 1.99
C ALA A 165 -18.05 6.83 2.12
N MET A 166 -17.59 7.37 0.98
CA MET A 166 -16.87 8.65 0.92
C MET A 166 -17.68 9.59 0.04
N VAL A 167 -18.30 10.56 0.69
CA VAL A 167 -19.12 11.58 0.04
C VAL A 167 -18.23 12.75 -0.33
N LYS A 168 -18.21 13.09 -1.60
CA LYS A 168 -17.43 14.18 -2.20
C LYS A 168 -18.35 15.29 -2.71
N ASP A 169 -17.78 16.44 -3.06
CA ASP A 169 -18.47 17.55 -3.71
C ASP A 169 -19.33 17.09 -4.88
N ASN A 170 -18.79 16.24 -5.76
CA ASN A 170 -19.50 15.67 -6.91
C ASN A 170 -20.72 14.81 -6.54
N HIS A 171 -20.84 14.32 -5.31
CA HIS A 171 -22.00 13.58 -4.82
C HIS A 171 -23.07 14.51 -4.21
N LEU A 172 -22.66 15.74 -3.83
CA LEU A 172 -23.52 16.76 -3.22
C LEU A 172 -24.15 17.68 -4.29
N MET A 173 -24.39 17.15 -5.50
CA MET A 173 -24.88 17.90 -6.69
C MET A 173 -26.22 18.63 -6.51
N THR A 174 -26.86 18.56 -5.34
CA THR A 174 -28.07 19.28 -4.98
C THR A 174 -27.84 20.11 -3.71
N ASP A 175 -27.75 21.40 -3.88
CA ASP A 175 -28.02 22.52 -2.94
C ASP A 175 -27.36 22.55 -1.56
N GLY A 176 -26.33 21.73 -1.27
CA GLY A 176 -25.62 21.76 0.04
C GLY A 176 -26.54 21.57 1.27
N ASN A 177 -27.74 20.99 1.08
CA ASN A 177 -28.73 20.83 2.14
C ASN A 177 -28.27 19.78 3.14
N THR A 178 -27.87 20.24 4.32
CA THR A 178 -27.44 19.39 5.44
C THR A 178 -28.54 18.45 5.92
N GLU A 179 -29.83 18.80 5.77
CA GLU A 179 -30.96 17.96 6.13
C GLU A 179 -31.01 16.70 5.23
N HIS A 180 -30.93 16.90 3.91
CA HIS A 180 -30.89 15.78 2.97
C HIS A 180 -29.66 14.87 3.20
N LEU A 181 -28.51 15.47 3.49
CA LEU A 181 -27.30 14.67 3.81
C LEU A 181 -27.50 13.83 5.08
N GLN A 182 -28.15 14.39 6.12
CA GLN A 182 -28.48 13.66 7.34
C GLN A 182 -29.45 12.51 7.07
N GLU A 183 -30.45 12.70 6.20
CA GLU A 183 -31.37 11.62 5.80
C GLU A 183 -30.62 10.48 5.10
N CYS A 184 -29.69 10.80 4.18
CA CYS A 184 -28.87 9.82 3.49
C CYS A 184 -27.97 9.04 4.47
N ILE A 185 -27.35 9.74 5.43
CA ILE A 185 -26.55 9.11 6.49
C ILE A 185 -27.41 8.14 7.31
N ASN A 186 -28.57 8.57 7.76
CA ASN A 186 -29.49 7.77 8.56
C ASN A 186 -29.92 6.50 7.80
N ARG A 187 -30.26 6.63 6.52
CA ARG A 187 -30.61 5.51 5.66
C ARG A 187 -29.45 4.52 5.50
N LEU A 188 -28.22 5.02 5.23
CA LEU A 188 -27.06 4.16 5.10
C LEU A 188 -26.75 3.41 6.41
N ARG A 189 -26.88 4.09 7.56
CA ARG A 189 -26.72 3.46 8.88
C ARG A 189 -27.71 2.34 9.15
N GLN A 190 -28.94 2.47 8.68
CA GLN A 190 -29.97 1.44 8.79
C GLN A 190 -29.72 0.25 7.86
N GLU A 191 -29.37 0.53 6.59
CA GLU A 191 -29.22 -0.50 5.57
C GLU A 191 -27.84 -1.21 5.64
N LYS A 192 -26.78 -0.48 6.07
CA LYS A 192 -25.39 -0.94 6.11
C LYS A 192 -24.67 -0.49 7.39
N PRO A 193 -25.07 -0.97 8.58
CA PRO A 193 -24.59 -0.44 9.87
C PRO A 193 -23.07 -0.57 10.09
N GLY A 194 -22.40 -1.50 9.39
CA GLY A 194 -20.94 -1.69 9.48
C GLY A 194 -20.10 -0.84 8.52
N VAL A 195 -20.74 -0.04 7.64
CA VAL A 195 -20.02 0.81 6.68
C VAL A 195 -19.72 2.16 7.30
N GLU A 196 -18.43 2.53 7.39
CA GLU A 196 -18.01 3.85 7.85
C GLU A 196 -18.41 4.94 6.85
N ILE A 197 -18.72 6.14 7.36
CA ILE A 197 -19.12 7.31 6.58
C ILE A 197 -18.08 8.40 6.72
N GLN A 198 -17.54 8.82 5.58
CA GLN A 198 -16.56 9.89 5.45
C GLN A 198 -17.09 10.99 4.55
N LEU A 199 -16.98 12.24 4.99
CA LEU A 199 -17.35 13.42 4.22
C LEU A 199 -16.10 14.21 3.85
N GLU A 200 -15.97 14.61 2.58
CA GLU A 200 -14.85 15.42 2.08
C GLU A 200 -15.22 16.90 2.17
N ALA A 201 -14.37 17.70 2.82
CA ALA A 201 -14.53 19.13 3.03
C ALA A 201 -13.33 19.90 2.46
N ASP A 202 -13.62 20.89 1.61
CA ASP A 202 -12.64 21.80 1.01
C ASP A 202 -12.55 23.12 1.81
N THR A 203 -13.51 23.40 2.67
CA THR A 203 -13.61 24.66 3.45
C THR A 203 -13.92 24.41 4.91
N LEU A 204 -13.48 25.33 5.78
CA LEU A 204 -13.81 25.30 7.21
C LEU A 204 -15.32 25.46 7.48
N GLU A 205 -16.07 26.13 6.60
CA GLU A 205 -17.52 26.22 6.70
C GLU A 205 -18.16 24.83 6.53
N GLN A 206 -17.73 24.05 5.53
CA GLN A 206 -18.18 22.67 5.36
C GLN A 206 -17.82 21.80 6.58
N VAL A 207 -16.60 21.96 7.13
CA VAL A 207 -16.21 21.27 8.38
C VAL A 207 -17.20 21.60 9.51
N GLY A 208 -17.51 22.88 9.71
CA GLY A 208 -18.47 23.33 10.73
C GLY A 208 -19.87 22.75 10.55
N ASN A 209 -20.32 22.58 9.31
CA ASN A 209 -21.60 21.98 8.98
C ASN A 209 -21.58 20.46 9.20
N PHE A 210 -20.53 19.76 8.75
CA PHE A 210 -20.39 18.31 8.91
C PHE A 210 -20.23 17.87 10.38
N LEU A 211 -19.60 18.71 11.21
CA LEU A 211 -19.50 18.49 12.65
C LEU A 211 -20.84 18.53 13.40
N LYS A 212 -21.91 19.04 12.79
CA LYS A 212 -23.27 19.05 13.36
C LYS A 212 -24.08 17.80 13.01
N LEU A 213 -23.62 17.03 11.99
CA LEU A 213 -24.30 15.83 11.53
C LEU A 213 -24.04 14.64 12.48
N GLU A 214 -25.04 13.82 12.66
CA GLU A 214 -24.94 12.59 13.43
C GLU A 214 -24.54 11.42 12.53
N GLY A 215 -23.76 10.48 13.06
CA GLY A 215 -23.40 9.27 12.34
C GLY A 215 -22.27 9.44 11.30
N VAL A 216 -21.50 10.52 11.33
CA VAL A 216 -20.29 10.70 10.53
C VAL A 216 -19.10 10.15 11.31
N ASP A 217 -18.31 9.25 10.69
CA ASP A 217 -17.13 8.66 11.32
C ASP A 217 -15.87 9.47 11.03
N HIS A 218 -15.74 10.02 9.80
CA HIS A 218 -14.56 10.73 9.35
C HIS A 218 -14.94 12.02 8.58
N ILE A 219 -14.11 13.04 8.72
CA ILE A 219 -14.09 14.20 7.81
C ILE A 219 -12.71 14.25 7.17
N LEU A 220 -12.67 14.18 5.83
CA LEU A 220 -11.47 14.39 5.04
C LEU A 220 -11.35 15.88 4.73
N LEU A 221 -10.21 16.45 5.09
CA LEU A 221 -9.86 17.85 4.90
C LEU A 221 -8.97 17.94 3.66
N ASP A 222 -9.57 18.30 2.50
CA ASP A 222 -8.86 18.25 1.22
C ASP A 222 -8.12 19.54 0.93
N ASN A 223 -6.84 19.44 0.63
CA ASN A 223 -5.95 20.56 0.25
C ASN A 223 -5.91 21.74 1.24
N MET A 224 -6.18 21.51 2.53
CA MET A 224 -6.12 22.55 3.55
C MET A 224 -4.69 22.82 4.02
N THR A 225 -4.38 24.12 4.29
CA THR A 225 -3.08 24.49 4.89
C THR A 225 -2.96 23.99 6.33
N PRO A 226 -1.75 23.85 6.90
CA PRO A 226 -1.58 23.46 8.31
C PRO A 226 -2.36 24.37 9.30
N GLU A 227 -2.50 25.66 8.99
CA GLU A 227 -3.28 26.62 9.80
C GLU A 227 -4.77 26.32 9.74
N MET A 228 -5.31 25.97 8.56
CA MET A 228 -6.72 25.57 8.40
C MET A 228 -6.97 24.22 9.09
N LEU A 229 -6.04 23.27 8.99
CA LEU A 229 -6.13 21.99 9.69
C LEU A 229 -6.19 22.18 11.21
N LYS A 230 -5.36 23.05 11.80
CA LYS A 230 -5.42 23.41 13.22
C LYS A 230 -6.78 24.01 13.59
N GLN A 231 -7.36 24.86 12.75
CA GLN A 231 -8.69 25.42 12.96
C GLN A 231 -9.76 24.33 12.93
N ALA A 232 -9.72 23.40 11.96
CA ALA A 232 -10.65 22.28 11.87
C ALA A 232 -10.57 21.38 13.13
N VAL A 233 -9.36 21.09 13.62
CA VAL A 233 -9.15 20.37 14.88
C VAL A 233 -9.74 21.10 16.07
N ALA A 234 -9.53 22.43 16.16
CA ALA A 234 -10.12 23.27 17.20
C ALA A 234 -11.67 23.30 17.13
N MET A 235 -12.26 23.34 15.92
CA MET A 235 -13.71 23.26 15.72
C MET A 235 -14.31 21.94 16.19
N ARG A 236 -13.62 20.81 15.99
CA ARG A 236 -14.02 19.50 16.56
C ARG A 236 -14.04 19.55 18.08
N GLY A 237 -13.13 20.32 18.69
CA GLY A 237 -13.01 20.45 20.15
C GLY A 237 -12.56 19.15 20.82
N GLY A 238 -13.06 18.87 22.02
CA GLY A 238 -12.72 17.65 22.77
C GLY A 238 -13.42 16.36 22.32
N ARG A 239 -14.15 16.38 21.20
CA ARG A 239 -14.84 15.20 20.67
C ARG A 239 -13.83 14.24 20.04
N THR A 240 -14.04 12.93 20.23
CA THR A 240 -13.22 11.87 19.64
C THR A 240 -13.67 11.46 18.23
N THR A 241 -14.87 11.84 17.85
CA THR A 241 -15.48 11.63 16.53
C THR A 241 -16.20 12.89 16.04
N PRO A 242 -16.28 13.11 14.72
CA PRO A 242 -15.62 12.39 13.66
C PRO A 242 -14.09 12.52 13.71
N LEU A 243 -13.37 11.48 13.21
CA LEU A 243 -11.92 11.53 13.02
C LEU A 243 -11.59 12.46 11.85
N LEU A 244 -10.48 13.20 11.95
CA LEU A 244 -10.05 14.15 10.93
C LEU A 244 -8.87 13.58 10.13
N GLU A 245 -9.01 13.57 8.81
CA GLU A 245 -8.01 13.11 7.86
C GLU A 245 -7.56 14.27 6.98
N ALA A 246 -6.25 14.57 6.96
CA ALA A 246 -5.68 15.51 6.01
C ALA A 246 -5.31 14.81 4.71
N SER A 247 -5.69 15.41 3.57
CA SER A 247 -5.42 14.90 2.22
C SER A 247 -5.03 16.05 1.28
N GLY A 248 -4.38 15.68 0.15
CA GLY A 248 -3.95 16.61 -0.89
C GLY A 248 -2.56 17.18 -0.66
N GLY A 249 -1.70 17.13 -1.69
CA GLY A 249 -0.37 17.74 -1.69
C GLY A 249 0.60 17.28 -0.60
N VAL A 250 0.43 16.09 -0.03
CA VAL A 250 1.25 15.58 1.07
C VAL A 250 2.57 15.03 0.54
N HIS A 251 3.70 15.60 0.99
CA HIS A 251 5.07 15.18 0.68
C HIS A 251 5.88 14.97 1.95
N LEU A 252 7.05 14.30 1.84
CA LEU A 252 7.91 14.01 3.01
C LEU A 252 8.37 15.27 3.76
N ASP A 253 8.54 16.37 3.08
CA ASP A 253 8.93 17.67 3.65
C ASP A 253 7.75 18.46 4.27
N THR A 254 6.50 18.13 3.92
CA THR A 254 5.30 18.79 4.45
C THR A 254 4.56 17.96 5.50
N VAL A 255 4.70 16.64 5.49
CA VAL A 255 3.89 15.72 6.31
C VAL A 255 4.02 15.96 7.82
N ALA A 256 5.18 16.37 8.30
CA ALA A 256 5.39 16.66 9.73
C ALA A 256 4.52 17.85 10.18
N ALA A 257 4.54 18.96 9.44
CA ALA A 257 3.73 20.14 9.75
C ALA A 257 2.21 19.86 9.66
N ILE A 258 1.80 18.99 8.71
CA ILE A 258 0.43 18.53 8.59
C ILE A 258 0.03 17.71 9.82
N ALA A 259 0.85 16.74 10.24
CA ALA A 259 0.58 15.91 11.41
C ALA A 259 0.56 16.71 12.73
N GLU A 260 1.42 17.73 12.86
CA GLU A 260 1.48 18.65 14.00
C GLU A 260 0.23 19.56 14.12
N SER A 261 -0.64 19.59 13.11
CA SER A 261 -1.94 20.27 13.20
C SER A 261 -2.90 19.60 14.20
N GLY A 262 -2.66 18.33 14.55
CA GLY A 262 -3.50 17.55 15.46
C GLY A 262 -4.57 16.72 14.76
N VAL A 263 -4.48 16.53 13.44
CA VAL A 263 -5.34 15.58 12.69
C VAL A 263 -5.04 14.14 13.11
N ASP A 264 -6.02 13.26 12.96
CA ASP A 264 -5.87 11.85 13.36
C ASP A 264 -5.16 11.03 12.28
N PHE A 265 -5.34 11.44 11.00
CA PHE A 265 -4.78 10.74 9.85
C PHE A 265 -4.21 11.71 8.81
N VAL A 266 -3.22 11.23 8.07
CA VAL A 266 -2.68 11.89 6.89
C VAL A 266 -2.62 10.87 5.75
N SER A 267 -3.36 11.13 4.65
CA SER A 267 -3.40 10.26 3.48
C SER A 267 -2.28 10.56 2.50
N VAL A 268 -1.59 9.52 2.04
CA VAL A 268 -0.49 9.61 1.09
C VAL A 268 -0.73 8.69 -0.11
N GLY A 269 -0.61 9.24 -1.31
CA GLY A 269 -0.76 8.50 -2.56
C GLY A 269 0.52 7.75 -2.96
N PHE A 270 0.95 6.75 -2.22
CA PHE A 270 2.20 6.01 -2.45
C PHE A 270 2.36 5.48 -3.88
N GLY A 271 1.27 5.10 -4.55
CA GLY A 271 1.28 4.67 -5.94
C GLY A 271 1.66 5.79 -6.92
N GLU A 272 1.34 7.05 -6.61
CA GLU A 272 1.66 8.23 -7.43
C GLU A 272 3.08 8.73 -7.20
N GLU A 273 3.53 8.81 -5.94
CA GLU A 273 4.90 9.24 -5.60
C GLU A 273 5.97 8.24 -6.07
N ASN A 274 5.64 6.95 -6.09
CA ASN A 274 6.57 5.89 -6.53
C ASN A 274 6.77 5.82 -8.05
N LYS A 275 6.11 6.66 -8.85
CA LYS A 275 6.27 6.70 -10.32
C LYS A 275 7.68 7.08 -10.78
N ALA A 276 8.47 7.69 -9.93
CA ALA A 276 9.73 8.32 -10.35
C ALA A 276 11.00 7.49 -10.15
N ARG A 277 11.01 6.39 -9.37
CA ARG A 277 12.24 5.61 -9.13
C ARG A 277 11.97 4.13 -8.90
N PRO A 278 12.28 3.25 -9.87
CA PRO A 278 12.48 1.84 -9.55
C PRO A 278 13.70 1.77 -8.62
N VAL A 279 13.45 1.57 -7.33
CA VAL A 279 14.52 1.29 -6.37
C VAL A 279 15.04 -0.10 -6.73
N LYS A 280 16.22 -0.18 -7.33
CA LYS A 280 16.93 -1.46 -7.51
C LYS A 280 17.37 -1.91 -6.12
N ILE A 281 16.57 -2.73 -5.47
CA ILE A 281 16.84 -3.20 -4.11
C ILE A 281 17.59 -4.55 -4.14
N PHE A 282 17.42 -5.36 -5.20
CA PHE A 282 17.90 -6.72 -5.23
C PHE A 282 18.76 -7.06 -6.44
N GLU A 283 19.77 -7.88 -6.24
CA GLU A 283 20.49 -8.62 -7.26
C GLU A 283 20.60 -10.09 -6.83
N GLN A 284 20.55 -10.96 -7.83
CA GLN A 284 20.84 -12.36 -7.69
C GLN A 284 22.35 -12.58 -7.82
N HIS A 285 22.93 -13.36 -6.92
CA HIS A 285 24.28 -13.87 -7.07
C HIS A 285 24.18 -15.38 -7.37
N GLY A 286 24.53 -15.76 -8.61
CA GLY A 286 24.77 -17.16 -8.96
C GLY A 286 26.09 -17.61 -8.31
N ALA A 287 26.12 -18.82 -7.77
CA ALA A 287 27.34 -19.48 -7.34
C ALA A 287 27.91 -20.32 -8.47
#